data_83b0be221c8ec605399521b5d12f7a0b
#
_entry.id   83b0be221c8ec605399521b5d12f7a0b
#
_cell.length_a   1.000
_cell.length_b   1.000
_cell.length_c   1.000
_cell.angle_alpha   90.00
_cell.angle_beta   90.00
_cell.angle_gamma   90.00
#
_symmetry.space_group_name_H-M   'P 1'
#
loop_
_entity.id
_entity.type
_entity.pdbx_description
1 polymer ?
#
loop_
_entity_poly.entity_id
_entity_poly.type
_entity_poly.pdbx_seq_one_letter_code
_entity_poly.pdbx_strand_id
1 'polypeptide(L)'
;KNYFTGDLLWVPIKPPGYWQFTLDEVQIGPYQMKLKTGTAIADTGTSLIIGPTKEVSMLIQSLNMTDADKNEYDEFVKPCEDVEKLPPLSFKIQGRMFPLKASDYFLPTGDGDCLLGVTANEGMDIAGVSLWLLGDVFLSKYFSVWDVANKRLGLATAVPKPPEHEMHRWHESESSTGAKQGANLARPPLTATRRDSQR
;
A
#
# COMPACT_ATOMS: atom_id res chain seq x y z
N LYS A 1 10.96 -17.11 -8.06
CA LYS A 1 10.13 -16.07 -8.70
C LYS A 1 10.31 -14.77 -7.94
N ASN A 2 10.55 -13.66 -8.65
CA ASN A 2 10.65 -12.35 -8.04
C ASN A 2 9.24 -11.74 -7.99
N TYR A 3 8.71 -11.55 -6.78
CA TYR A 3 7.43 -10.87 -6.56
C TYR A 3 7.58 -9.34 -6.61
N PHE A 4 8.79 -8.83 -6.64
CA PHE A 4 9.12 -7.41 -6.69
C PHE A 4 10.37 -7.16 -7.52
N THR A 5 10.57 -5.90 -7.91
CA THR A 5 11.76 -5.41 -8.62
C THR A 5 12.51 -4.41 -7.76
N GLY A 6 13.83 -4.32 -7.97
CA GLY A 6 14.72 -3.44 -7.21
C GLY A 6 14.96 -3.94 -5.79
N ASP A 7 15.50 -3.06 -4.95
CA ASP A 7 15.82 -3.35 -3.56
C ASP A 7 14.64 -3.03 -2.63
N LEU A 8 14.46 -3.85 -1.60
CA LEU A 8 13.54 -3.54 -0.48
C LEU A 8 14.08 -2.34 0.30
N LEU A 9 13.25 -1.31 0.43
CA LEU A 9 13.47 -0.23 1.39
C LEU A 9 12.95 -0.70 2.75
N TRP A 10 13.81 -0.85 3.72
CA TRP A 10 13.41 -1.17 5.08
C TRP A 10 13.13 0.09 5.89
N VAL A 11 11.88 0.29 6.25
CA VAL A 11 11.38 1.46 6.97
C VAL A 11 11.15 1.09 8.43
N PRO A 12 11.85 1.72 9.40
CA PRO A 12 11.60 1.47 10.81
C PRO A 12 10.18 1.92 11.18
N ILE A 13 9.46 1.08 11.93
CA ILE A 13 8.15 1.44 12.46
C ILE A 13 8.29 2.08 13.84
N LYS A 14 7.42 3.06 14.13
CA LYS A 14 7.33 3.71 15.45
C LYS A 14 6.47 2.82 16.36
N PRO A 15 6.97 2.39 17.53
CA PRO A 15 6.15 1.69 18.50
C PRO A 15 5.20 2.65 19.25
N PRO A 16 4.07 2.14 19.82
CA PRO A 16 3.49 0.80 19.70
C PRO A 16 2.17 0.77 18.93
N GLY A 17 1.85 -0.33 18.29
CA GLY A 17 0.47 -0.71 17.92
C GLY A 17 0.15 -0.67 16.43
N TYR A 18 0.71 0.27 15.67
CA TYR A 18 0.44 0.40 14.22
C TYR A 18 1.71 0.23 13.40
N TRP A 19 1.56 -0.11 12.13
CA TRP A 19 2.64 -0.09 11.14
C TRP A 19 2.93 1.34 10.69
N GLN A 20 3.23 2.19 11.69
CA GLN A 20 3.43 3.63 11.53
C GLN A 20 4.90 3.95 11.31
N PHE A 21 5.17 4.82 10.32
CA PHE A 21 6.50 5.24 9.94
C PHE A 21 6.54 6.74 9.56
N THR A 22 7.73 7.27 9.36
CA THR A 22 7.91 8.67 8.94
C THR A 22 7.61 8.80 7.45
N LEU A 23 6.78 9.80 7.11
CA LEU A 23 6.50 10.25 5.76
C LEU A 23 7.15 11.62 5.56
N ASP A 24 8.04 11.73 4.57
CA ASP A 24 8.83 12.95 4.34
C ASP A 24 8.04 13.99 3.55
N GLU A 25 7.30 13.54 2.51
CA GLU A 25 6.66 14.41 1.53
C GLU A 25 5.53 13.68 0.83
N VAL A 26 4.48 14.42 0.46
CA VAL A 26 3.46 14.01 -0.52
C VAL A 26 3.54 14.96 -1.70
N GLN A 27 3.55 14.41 -2.92
CA GLN A 27 3.66 15.18 -4.16
C GLN A 27 2.56 14.78 -5.13
N ILE A 28 1.92 15.77 -5.74
CA ILE A 28 0.98 15.60 -6.87
C ILE A 28 1.38 16.52 -8.01
N GLY A 29 1.82 15.95 -9.13
CA GLY A 29 2.38 16.73 -10.23
C GLY A 29 3.51 17.67 -9.78
N PRO A 30 3.39 18.99 -10.05
CA PRO A 30 4.40 19.97 -9.64
C PRO A 30 4.29 20.38 -8.15
N TYR A 31 3.21 20.03 -7.46
CA TYR A 31 2.96 20.44 -6.08
C TYR A 31 3.62 19.47 -5.10
N GLN A 32 4.50 20.02 -4.26
CA GLN A 32 5.23 19.27 -3.24
C GLN A 32 4.80 19.74 -1.85
N MET A 33 4.29 18.81 -1.05
CA MET A 33 3.90 19.03 0.34
C MET A 33 4.95 18.40 1.26
N LYS A 34 5.96 19.19 1.67
CA LYS A 34 6.96 18.75 2.65
C LYS A 34 6.34 18.73 4.04
N LEU A 35 6.36 17.56 4.66
CA LEU A 35 5.74 17.33 5.95
C LEU A 35 6.80 17.46 7.06
N LYS A 36 6.71 18.50 7.90
CA LYS A 36 7.67 18.69 9.00
C LYS A 36 7.63 17.55 10.02
N THR A 37 6.44 17.02 10.26
CA THR A 37 6.16 15.93 11.21
C THR A 37 5.20 14.92 10.58
N GLY A 38 5.46 14.55 9.31
CA GLY A 38 4.61 13.62 8.59
C GLY A 38 4.79 12.19 9.08
N THR A 39 3.69 11.49 9.19
CA THR A 39 3.65 10.06 9.47
C THR A 39 2.67 9.35 8.55
N ALA A 40 2.94 8.08 8.26
CA ALA A 40 2.00 7.22 7.56
C ALA A 40 1.84 5.90 8.30
N ILE A 41 0.67 5.29 8.15
CA ILE A 41 0.38 3.92 8.57
C ILE A 41 0.10 3.11 7.32
N ALA A 42 0.82 2.00 7.12
CA ALA A 42 0.43 0.98 6.18
C ALA A 42 -0.71 0.17 6.79
N ASP A 43 -1.87 0.17 6.13
CA ASP A 43 -3.09 -0.41 6.71
C ASP A 43 -3.83 -1.27 5.69
N THR A 44 -3.75 -2.60 5.87
CA THR A 44 -4.46 -3.58 5.03
C THR A 44 -5.97 -3.66 5.32
N GLY A 45 -6.45 -2.96 6.33
CA GLY A 45 -7.87 -2.86 6.69
C GLY A 45 -8.56 -1.64 6.08
N THR A 46 -7.82 -0.79 5.38
CA THR A 46 -8.32 0.43 4.72
C THR A 46 -8.20 0.28 3.21
N SER A 47 -9.29 0.48 2.46
CA SER A 47 -9.28 0.36 0.98
C SER A 47 -8.62 1.58 0.32
N LEU A 48 -8.91 2.78 0.78
CA LEU A 48 -8.47 4.04 0.19
C LEU A 48 -7.16 4.55 0.81
N ILE A 49 -6.63 5.62 0.25
CA ILE A 49 -5.64 6.47 0.92
C ILE A 49 -6.43 7.53 1.69
N ILE A 50 -6.14 7.70 2.98
CA ILE A 50 -6.78 8.72 3.82
C ILE A 50 -5.71 9.71 4.30
N GLY A 51 -5.97 11.00 4.14
CA GLY A 51 -5.04 12.04 4.56
C GLY A 51 -5.72 13.20 5.31
N PRO A 52 -4.91 14.13 5.86
CA PRO A 52 -5.43 15.32 6.50
C PRO A 52 -6.21 16.18 5.52
N THR A 53 -7.29 16.81 5.98
CA THR A 53 -8.21 17.59 5.13
C THR A 53 -7.50 18.64 4.31
N LYS A 54 -6.53 19.36 4.90
CA LYS A 54 -5.80 20.42 4.20
C LYS A 54 -4.98 19.89 3.02
N GLU A 55 -4.20 18.84 3.25
CA GLU A 55 -3.33 18.24 2.23
C GLU A 55 -4.16 17.60 1.11
N VAL A 56 -5.23 16.88 1.47
CA VAL A 56 -6.12 16.27 0.49
C VAL A 56 -6.88 17.35 -0.32
N SER A 57 -7.31 18.45 0.30
CA SER A 57 -7.90 19.58 -0.45
C SER A 57 -6.93 20.17 -1.47
N MET A 58 -5.65 20.32 -1.11
CA MET A 58 -4.62 20.78 -2.06
C MET A 58 -4.40 19.76 -3.20
N LEU A 59 -4.48 18.46 -2.90
CA LEU A 59 -4.41 17.40 -3.91
C LEU A 59 -5.58 17.50 -4.89
N ILE A 60 -6.82 17.62 -4.39
CA ILE A 60 -8.04 17.75 -5.18
C ILE A 60 -7.95 18.98 -6.11
N GLN A 61 -7.53 20.13 -5.57
CA GLN A 61 -7.31 21.36 -6.37
C GLN A 61 -6.24 21.14 -7.46
N SER A 62 -5.17 20.42 -7.16
CA SER A 62 -4.10 20.10 -8.12
C SER A 62 -4.55 19.20 -9.26
N LEU A 63 -5.62 18.44 -9.04
CA LEU A 63 -6.30 17.62 -10.05
C LEU A 63 -7.35 18.42 -10.85
N ASN A 64 -7.51 19.72 -10.59
CA ASN A 64 -8.57 20.57 -11.12
C ASN A 64 -9.97 19.98 -10.87
N MET A 65 -10.19 19.42 -9.69
CA MET A 65 -11.49 18.89 -9.27
C MET A 65 -12.20 19.88 -8.35
N THR A 66 -13.50 19.92 -8.45
CA THR A 66 -14.40 20.80 -7.70
C THR A 66 -15.60 20.01 -7.17
N ASP A 67 -16.47 20.64 -6.38
CA ASP A 67 -17.69 19.97 -5.91
C ASP A 67 -18.63 19.53 -7.05
N ALA A 68 -18.47 20.07 -8.26
CA ALA A 68 -19.22 19.61 -9.44
C ALA A 68 -18.73 18.23 -9.95
N ASP A 69 -17.55 17.80 -9.54
CA ASP A 69 -17.00 16.48 -9.88
C ASP A 69 -17.38 15.40 -8.83
N LYS A 70 -18.33 15.70 -7.93
CA LYS A 70 -18.79 14.74 -6.91
C LYS A 70 -20.05 14.00 -7.38
N ASN A 71 -20.10 12.72 -7.02
CA ASN A 71 -21.29 11.88 -7.20
C ASN A 71 -22.32 12.13 -6.07
N GLU A 72 -23.42 11.38 -6.10
CA GLU A 72 -24.49 11.47 -5.10
C GLU A 72 -24.08 11.08 -3.67
N TYR A 73 -22.92 10.40 -3.51
CA TYR A 73 -22.33 9.99 -2.23
C TYR A 73 -21.25 10.96 -1.73
N ASP A 74 -21.14 12.17 -2.33
CA ASP A 74 -20.12 13.18 -2.01
C ASP A 74 -18.67 12.73 -2.30
N GLU A 75 -18.48 11.77 -3.21
CA GLU A 75 -17.20 11.22 -3.62
C GLU A 75 -16.76 11.83 -4.95
N PHE A 76 -15.47 12.13 -5.08
CA PHE A 76 -14.91 12.70 -6.31
C PHE A 76 -14.77 11.64 -7.40
N VAL A 77 -15.35 11.90 -8.58
CA VAL A 77 -15.33 11.03 -9.74
C VAL A 77 -14.90 11.77 -11.00
N LYS A 78 -14.36 11.05 -11.96
CA LYS A 78 -14.05 11.53 -13.31
C LYS A 78 -14.31 10.43 -14.34
N PRO A 79 -14.64 10.79 -15.61
CA PRO A 79 -14.61 9.82 -16.70
C PRO A 79 -13.24 9.11 -16.75
N CYS A 80 -13.22 7.79 -16.81
CA CYS A 80 -11.98 7.02 -16.78
C CYS A 80 -11.04 7.36 -17.95
N GLU A 81 -11.57 7.79 -19.09
CA GLU A 81 -10.79 8.24 -20.25
C GLU A 81 -9.95 9.51 -19.99
N ASP A 82 -10.32 10.31 -18.99
CA ASP A 82 -9.57 11.51 -18.59
C ASP A 82 -8.52 11.26 -17.53
N VAL A 83 -8.60 10.12 -16.83
CA VAL A 83 -7.70 9.77 -15.72
C VAL A 83 -6.25 9.63 -16.16
N GLU A 84 -5.98 9.03 -17.32
CA GLU A 84 -4.61 8.80 -17.78
C GLU A 84 -3.78 10.07 -18.00
N LYS A 85 -4.45 11.21 -18.17
CA LYS A 85 -3.82 12.53 -18.37
C LYS A 85 -3.41 13.21 -17.05
N LEU A 86 -3.85 12.67 -15.92
CA LEU A 86 -3.62 13.24 -14.60
C LEU A 86 -2.20 12.95 -14.09
N PRO A 87 -1.64 13.84 -13.26
CA PRO A 87 -0.30 13.67 -12.74
C PRO A 87 -0.20 12.51 -11.74
N PRO A 88 1.00 11.92 -11.57
CA PRO A 88 1.22 10.92 -10.55
C PRO A 88 1.12 11.53 -9.15
N LEU A 89 0.54 10.76 -8.21
CA LEU A 89 0.59 10.99 -6.77
C LEU A 89 1.79 10.22 -6.20
N SER A 90 2.63 10.86 -5.43
CA SER A 90 3.87 10.24 -4.93
C SER A 90 4.03 10.46 -3.43
N PHE A 91 4.49 9.43 -2.74
CA PHE A 91 4.84 9.47 -1.33
C PHE A 91 6.35 9.32 -1.17
N LYS A 92 7.01 10.24 -0.45
CA LYS A 92 8.44 10.14 -0.17
C LYS A 92 8.66 9.54 1.22
N ILE A 93 9.35 8.42 1.26
CA ILE A 93 9.60 7.64 2.48
C ILE A 93 11.11 7.38 2.55
N GLN A 94 11.77 7.86 3.59
CA GLN A 94 13.22 7.78 3.76
C GLN A 94 14.00 8.23 2.50
N GLY A 95 13.58 9.35 1.91
CA GLY A 95 14.20 9.92 0.73
C GLY A 95 13.86 9.23 -0.60
N ARG A 96 13.23 8.04 -0.60
CA ARG A 96 12.78 7.33 -1.81
C ARG A 96 11.35 7.70 -2.18
N MET A 97 11.11 7.95 -3.47
CA MET A 97 9.80 8.24 -4.01
C MET A 97 9.02 6.95 -4.33
N PHE A 98 7.74 6.94 -3.97
CA PHE A 98 6.78 5.89 -4.25
C PHE A 98 5.63 6.47 -5.09
N PRO A 99 5.78 6.50 -6.44
CA PRO A 99 4.77 7.07 -7.32
C PRO A 99 3.59 6.11 -7.58
N LEU A 100 2.39 6.66 -7.56
CA LEU A 100 1.16 6.06 -8.06
C LEU A 100 0.77 6.78 -9.35
N LYS A 101 0.57 6.07 -10.44
CA LYS A 101 -0.03 6.64 -11.66
C LYS A 101 -1.49 7.00 -11.37
N ALA A 102 -2.09 7.84 -12.18
CA ALA A 102 -3.49 8.17 -12.01
C ALA A 102 -4.40 6.93 -12.02
N SER A 103 -4.12 5.96 -12.88
CA SER A 103 -4.81 4.65 -12.90
C SER A 103 -4.57 3.77 -11.67
N ASP A 104 -3.61 4.10 -10.80
CA ASP A 104 -3.40 3.39 -9.54
C ASP A 104 -4.24 3.99 -8.40
N TYR A 105 -4.57 5.32 -8.46
CA TYR A 105 -5.33 6.01 -7.42
C TYR A 105 -6.71 6.53 -7.87
N PHE A 106 -7.13 6.24 -9.09
CA PHE A 106 -8.52 6.30 -9.54
C PHE A 106 -9.04 4.89 -9.78
N LEU A 107 -10.17 4.55 -9.18
CA LEU A 107 -10.73 3.19 -9.16
C LEU A 107 -11.94 3.12 -10.10
N PRO A 108 -11.94 2.24 -11.12
CA PRO A 108 -13.10 2.09 -12.01
C PRO A 108 -14.36 1.67 -11.25
N THR A 109 -15.48 2.36 -11.48
CA THR A 109 -16.78 2.06 -10.88
C THR A 109 -17.63 1.08 -11.72
N GLY A 110 -17.23 0.87 -12.99
CA GLY A 110 -17.88 -0.08 -13.91
C GLY A 110 -18.90 0.53 -14.84
N ASP A 111 -19.22 1.82 -14.67
CA ASP A 111 -20.17 2.60 -15.50
C ASP A 111 -19.48 3.60 -16.44
N GLY A 112 -18.17 3.59 -16.50
CA GLY A 112 -17.34 4.50 -17.29
C GLY A 112 -16.67 5.60 -16.46
N ASP A 113 -17.06 5.75 -15.22
CA ASP A 113 -16.45 6.67 -14.27
C ASP A 113 -15.37 5.98 -13.41
N CYS A 114 -14.48 6.79 -12.89
CA CYS A 114 -13.40 6.40 -11.99
C CYS A 114 -13.49 7.24 -10.71
N LEU A 115 -13.55 6.57 -9.57
CA LEU A 115 -13.58 7.15 -8.23
C LEU A 115 -12.17 7.52 -7.77
N LEU A 116 -12.00 8.71 -7.22
CA LEU A 116 -10.76 9.10 -6.56
C LEU A 116 -10.53 8.25 -5.30
N GLY A 117 -9.49 7.42 -5.32
CA GLY A 117 -9.10 6.55 -4.22
C GLY A 117 -8.37 7.26 -3.08
N VAL A 118 -8.55 8.57 -2.94
CA VAL A 118 -7.98 9.39 -1.86
C VAL A 118 -9.09 10.21 -1.23
N THR A 119 -9.20 10.14 0.09
CA THR A 119 -10.22 10.86 0.86
C THR A 119 -9.62 11.61 2.05
N ALA A 120 -10.32 12.63 2.52
CA ALA A 120 -9.94 13.43 3.67
C ALA A 120 -10.57 12.92 4.96
N ASN A 121 -9.83 13.07 6.07
CA ASN A 121 -10.40 12.87 7.40
C ASN A 121 -9.79 13.91 8.36
N GLU A 122 -10.64 14.67 9.04
CA GLU A 122 -10.23 15.72 10.01
C GLU A 122 -9.41 15.14 11.18
N GLY A 123 -9.64 13.88 11.56
CA GLY A 123 -8.88 13.19 12.60
C GLY A 123 -7.43 12.85 12.21
N MET A 124 -7.01 13.13 10.98
CA MET A 124 -5.64 12.87 10.49
C MET A 124 -4.68 14.04 10.73
N ASP A 125 -5.15 15.19 11.20
CA ASP A 125 -4.31 16.29 11.68
C ASP A 125 -4.34 16.32 13.21
N ILE A 126 -3.44 15.56 13.83
CA ILE A 126 -3.38 15.41 15.29
C ILE A 126 -2.22 16.27 15.82
N ALA A 127 -2.55 17.37 16.51
CA ALA A 127 -1.56 18.25 17.14
C ALA A 127 -0.44 18.74 16.20
N GLY A 128 -0.80 19.04 14.93
CA GLY A 128 0.13 19.49 13.91
C GLY A 128 0.99 18.38 13.29
N VAL A 129 0.63 17.13 13.52
CA VAL A 129 1.22 15.96 12.86
C VAL A 129 0.30 15.52 11.73
N SER A 130 0.77 15.62 10.48
CA SER A 130 0.06 15.08 9.33
C SER A 130 0.14 13.56 9.35
N LEU A 131 -0.98 12.88 9.58
CA LEU A 131 -1.10 11.43 9.54
C LEU A 131 -1.78 10.98 8.24
N TRP A 132 -1.17 10.03 7.55
CA TRP A 132 -1.72 9.38 6.35
C TRP A 132 -1.97 7.91 6.61
N LEU A 133 -3.10 7.38 6.14
CA LEU A 133 -3.35 5.94 6.05
C LEU A 133 -3.13 5.52 4.60
N LEU A 134 -2.19 4.62 4.40
CA LEU A 134 -1.87 4.06 3.08
C LEU A 134 -2.51 2.67 2.99
N GLY A 135 -3.74 2.64 2.48
CA GLY A 135 -4.54 1.43 2.31
C GLY A 135 -4.27 0.68 1.01
N ASP A 136 -5.26 -0.09 0.55
CA ASP A 136 -5.10 -0.97 -0.62
C ASP A 136 -4.71 -0.24 -1.90
N VAL A 137 -5.17 0.99 -2.10
CA VAL A 137 -4.77 1.83 -3.25
C VAL A 137 -3.24 1.98 -3.32
N PHE A 138 -2.56 2.14 -2.19
CA PHE A 138 -1.09 2.18 -2.14
C PHE A 138 -0.49 0.77 -2.11
N LEU A 139 -1.00 -0.11 -1.27
CA LEU A 139 -0.42 -1.43 -1.00
C LEU A 139 -0.52 -2.39 -2.19
N SER A 140 -1.53 -2.23 -3.07
CA SER A 140 -1.63 -3.02 -4.30
C SER A 140 -0.50 -2.74 -5.31
N LYS A 141 0.11 -1.55 -5.24
CA LYS A 141 1.21 -1.14 -6.12
C LYS A 141 2.58 -1.58 -5.61
N TYR A 142 2.71 -1.75 -4.30
CA TYR A 142 4.00 -2.03 -3.67
C TYR A 142 3.99 -3.35 -2.92
N PHE A 143 5.00 -4.18 -3.22
CA PHE A 143 5.26 -5.39 -2.44
C PHE A 143 5.69 -4.99 -1.03
N SER A 144 5.00 -5.51 -0.02
CA SER A 144 5.24 -5.19 1.38
C SER A 144 5.70 -6.42 2.18
N VAL A 145 6.69 -6.22 3.04
CA VAL A 145 7.21 -7.23 3.98
C VAL A 145 7.06 -6.71 5.41
N TRP A 146 6.31 -7.42 6.21
CA TRP A 146 5.95 -7.07 7.58
C TRP A 146 6.88 -7.78 8.57
N ASP A 147 8.05 -7.19 8.86
CA ASP A 147 9.08 -7.76 9.73
C ASP A 147 8.82 -7.37 11.19
N VAL A 148 7.96 -8.15 11.85
CA VAL A 148 7.56 -7.93 13.24
C VAL A 148 8.75 -8.01 14.20
N ALA A 149 9.65 -8.98 13.97
CA ALA A 149 10.79 -9.23 14.84
C ALA A 149 11.76 -8.03 14.89
N ASN A 150 12.01 -7.40 13.74
CA ASN A 150 12.90 -6.26 13.62
C ASN A 150 12.16 -4.90 13.62
N LYS A 151 10.83 -4.90 13.83
CA LYS A 151 9.99 -3.69 13.87
C LYS A 151 10.22 -2.79 12.66
N ARG A 152 10.09 -3.36 11.46
CA ARG A 152 10.29 -2.63 10.20
C ARG A 152 9.37 -3.13 9.10
N LEU A 153 9.02 -2.23 8.19
CA LEU A 153 8.26 -2.51 6.97
C LEU A 153 9.21 -2.50 5.78
N GLY A 154 9.22 -3.55 4.97
CA GLY A 154 9.93 -3.57 3.71
C GLY A 154 9.01 -3.15 2.57
N LEU A 155 9.44 -2.24 1.71
CA LEU A 155 8.68 -1.78 0.54
C LEU A 155 9.52 -1.88 -0.73
N ALA A 156 8.94 -2.44 -1.81
CA ALA A 156 9.54 -2.48 -3.13
C ALA A 156 8.45 -2.40 -4.21
N THR A 157 8.82 -2.12 -5.47
CA THR A 157 7.86 -2.13 -6.56
C THR A 157 7.39 -3.57 -6.82
N ALA A 158 6.08 -3.81 -6.72
CA ALA A 158 5.51 -5.12 -7.00
C ALA A 158 5.65 -5.49 -8.48
N VAL A 159 5.89 -6.77 -8.77
CA VAL A 159 5.74 -7.31 -10.12
C VAL A 159 4.24 -7.51 -10.34
N PRO A 160 3.67 -6.98 -11.43
CA PRO A 160 2.27 -7.19 -11.75
C PRO A 160 1.92 -8.68 -11.76
N LYS A 161 0.78 -9.02 -11.17
CA LYS A 161 0.27 -10.39 -11.21
C LYS A 161 -0.02 -10.75 -12.68
N PRO A 162 0.45 -11.90 -13.17
CA PRO A 162 0.12 -12.33 -14.52
C PRO A 162 -1.39 -12.54 -14.67
N PRO A 163 -1.95 -12.39 -15.88
CA PRO A 163 -3.35 -12.68 -16.14
C PRO A 163 -3.75 -14.09 -15.66
N GLU A 164 -4.99 -14.28 -15.27
CA GLU A 164 -5.46 -15.54 -14.67
C GLU A 164 -5.18 -16.78 -15.55
N HIS A 165 -5.29 -16.64 -16.87
CA HIS A 165 -5.00 -17.72 -17.81
C HIS A 165 -3.51 -18.14 -17.84
N GLU A 166 -2.60 -17.30 -17.36
CA GLU A 166 -1.19 -17.62 -17.20
C GLU A 166 -0.87 -18.22 -15.82
N MET A 167 -1.75 -18.03 -14.83
CA MET A 167 -1.52 -18.49 -13.46
C MET A 167 -1.42 -20.02 -13.35
N HIS A 168 -2.19 -20.77 -14.14
CA HIS A 168 -2.10 -22.24 -14.20
C HIS A 168 -0.68 -22.70 -14.56
N ARG A 169 -0.09 -22.04 -15.55
CA ARG A 169 1.29 -22.31 -15.99
C ARG A 169 2.34 -21.97 -14.91
N TRP A 170 2.02 -21.03 -14.04
CA TRP A 170 2.86 -20.63 -12.93
C TRP A 170 2.89 -21.70 -11.82
N HIS A 171 1.76 -22.28 -11.47
CA HIS A 171 1.66 -23.34 -10.47
C HIS A 171 2.33 -24.64 -10.93
N GLU A 172 2.21 -25.01 -12.21
CA GLU A 172 2.87 -26.20 -12.76
C GLU A 172 4.38 -26.10 -12.76
N SER A 173 4.95 -24.90 -13.01
CA SER A 173 6.41 -24.70 -12.95
C SER A 173 6.99 -24.74 -11.53
N GLU A 174 6.19 -24.45 -10.51
CA GLU A 174 6.61 -24.58 -9.09
C GLU A 174 6.60 -26.02 -8.61
N SER A 175 5.60 -26.80 -9.05
CA SER A 175 5.55 -28.23 -8.70
C SER A 175 6.69 -29.03 -9.32
N SER A 176 7.19 -28.65 -10.51
CA SER A 176 8.29 -29.32 -11.19
C SER A 176 9.68 -28.99 -10.66
N THR A 177 9.87 -27.82 -10.04
CA THR A 177 11.14 -27.41 -9.42
C THR A 177 11.27 -27.84 -7.95
N GLY A 178 10.15 -28.00 -7.23
CA GLY A 178 10.13 -28.47 -5.84
C GLY A 178 10.46 -29.97 -5.67
N ALA A 179 10.30 -30.78 -6.70
CA ALA A 179 10.52 -32.23 -6.64
C ALA A 179 12.00 -32.64 -6.64
N LYS A 180 12.96 -31.75 -6.84
CA LYS A 180 14.41 -32.10 -6.91
C LYS A 180 15.23 -31.73 -5.67
N GLN A 181 14.65 -31.15 -4.62
CA GLN A 181 15.38 -30.77 -3.40
C GLN A 181 14.80 -31.37 -2.09
N GLY A 182 13.92 -32.36 -2.18
CA GLY A 182 13.23 -32.96 -1.02
C GLY A 182 13.76 -34.34 -0.60
N ALA A 183 15.06 -34.62 -0.75
CA ALA A 183 15.64 -35.84 -0.23
C ALA A 183 16.71 -35.53 0.84
N ASN A 184 16.34 -35.72 2.09
CA ASN A 184 17.11 -35.77 3.35
C ASN A 184 16.86 -34.60 4.32
N LEU A 185 15.74 -34.69 5.04
CA LEU A 185 15.64 -34.22 6.42
C LEU A 185 14.77 -35.24 7.19
N ALA A 186 15.41 -36.21 7.82
CA ALA A 186 14.77 -37.12 8.75
C ALA A 186 14.21 -36.36 9.94
N ARG A 187 12.89 -36.49 10.18
CA ARG A 187 12.23 -35.96 11.39
C ARG A 187 12.71 -36.76 12.61
N PRO A 188 13.16 -36.11 13.69
CA PRO A 188 13.35 -36.79 14.95
C PRO A 188 12.01 -37.24 15.55
N PRO A 189 11.97 -38.39 16.29
CA PRO A 189 10.74 -38.89 16.86
C PRO A 189 10.23 -38.01 18.01
N LEU A 190 8.94 -37.72 18.00
CA LEU A 190 8.21 -37.07 19.11
C LEU A 190 8.18 -38.02 20.32
N THR A 191 8.98 -37.74 21.35
CA THR A 191 8.84 -38.37 22.67
C THR A 191 7.67 -37.71 23.41
N ALA A 192 6.59 -38.46 23.58
CA ALA A 192 5.48 -38.10 24.43
C ALA A 192 5.88 -38.20 25.90
N THR A 193 6.03 -37.08 26.60
CA THR A 193 6.10 -37.06 28.06
C THR A 193 4.68 -37.00 28.62
N ARG A 194 4.23 -38.13 29.16
CA ARG A 194 3.09 -38.21 30.09
C ARG A 194 3.40 -37.34 31.32
N ARG A 195 2.53 -36.38 31.61
CA ARG A 195 2.48 -35.81 32.96
C ARG A 195 1.39 -36.56 33.74
N ASP A 196 1.84 -37.28 34.75
CA ASP A 196 0.99 -37.82 35.78
C ASP A 196 0.40 -36.67 36.63
N SER A 197 -0.93 -36.72 36.78
CA SER A 197 -1.66 -35.98 37.76
C SER A 197 -1.57 -36.69 39.10
N GLN A 198 -1.04 -36.05 40.14
CA GLN A 198 -1.37 -36.33 41.52
C GLN A 198 -1.11 -35.15 42.46
N ARG A 199 -2.21 -34.74 43.13
CA ARG A 199 -2.44 -33.98 44.34
C ARG A 199 -2.61 -32.48 44.23
#